data_56bc08c54ba9ce876c86ca23c1162483
#
_entry.id   56bc08c54ba9ce876c86ca23c1162483
#
_cell.length_a   1.000
_cell.length_b   1.000
_cell.length_c   1.000
_cell.angle_alpha   90.00
_cell.angle_beta   90.00
_cell.angle_gamma   90.00
#
_symmetry.space_group_name_H-M   'P 1'
#
loop_
_entity.id
_entity.type
_entity.pdbx_description
1 polymer ?
#
loop_
_entity_poly.entity_id
_entity_poly.type
_entity_poly.pdbx_seq_one_letter_code
_entity_poly.pdbx_strand_id
1 'polypeptide(L)'
;MDINITIFIFLCAALLMLGVITTKFSNRLGVPSLVLYILIGMGLTSYIYYDNASITQLVGIFALIIILFKGGIQAKWKHIKPILGPSTSLATFGVLITAVLVGTCAKYILDLTWAEGMLFGAIVGSTDAAAVFAALGNKNIKTKLTSTLEAESGTNDPMAVFLTVSLIELINEPSTSLWSLPLDFVLEMGLGLLLGLLFGFLSIKIINNINLDSSGLYPVLALSLAIVTFSGTTLLHGSGFLAVYVMALTVGNNDLTYRLSIVRFTDGFAWMMQILMFILLGLLVFPEHLLAITWQGLVLSFILMIIARPIGVFLSMIGTKYTGKEKLFISWAGLKGAVPIVLATYPLIAGVEGSELLFNAVFFVVFTSALIQGATLSPLANKLNLAGPDQEQSPHILELVSMGKTSSEIIEVVLKEGSKVIGKELKDIYLPSEVLITAIVRGEQVVTPRGETILENHDTLYVLIPKAKRQEVKKMFQ
;
A
#
# COMPACT_ATOMS: atom_id res chain seq x y z
N MET A 1 32.44 -13.96 -10.23
CA MET A 1 32.11 -13.58 -11.59
C MET A 1 32.01 -12.06 -11.61
N ASP A 2 33.01 -11.38 -12.16
CA ASP A 2 32.98 -9.91 -12.24
C ASP A 2 31.89 -9.53 -13.26
N ILE A 3 30.70 -9.20 -12.77
CA ILE A 3 29.62 -8.71 -13.64
C ILE A 3 30.13 -7.38 -14.20
N ASN A 4 30.29 -7.33 -15.52
CA ASN A 4 30.60 -6.08 -16.20
C ASN A 4 29.52 -5.06 -15.84
N ILE A 5 29.91 -3.93 -15.25
CA ILE A 5 29.00 -2.87 -14.76
C ILE A 5 27.99 -2.49 -15.85
N THR A 6 28.43 -2.48 -17.12
CA THR A 6 27.55 -2.17 -18.26
C THR A 6 26.42 -3.21 -18.42
N ILE A 7 26.72 -4.50 -18.23
CA ILE A 7 25.73 -5.58 -18.29
C ILE A 7 24.75 -5.44 -17.13
N PHE A 8 25.24 -5.13 -15.93
CA PHE A 8 24.38 -4.91 -14.76
C PHE A 8 23.40 -3.74 -14.96
N ILE A 9 23.90 -2.59 -15.46
CA ILE A 9 23.05 -1.44 -15.77
C ILE A 9 22.01 -1.79 -16.83
N PHE A 10 22.42 -2.50 -17.89
CA PHE A 10 21.51 -2.96 -18.95
C PHE A 10 20.42 -3.89 -18.40
N LEU A 11 20.79 -4.85 -17.56
CA LEU A 11 19.84 -5.77 -16.92
C LEU A 11 18.84 -5.03 -16.05
N CYS A 12 19.28 -4.11 -15.20
CA CYS A 12 18.37 -3.30 -14.37
C CYS A 12 17.38 -2.50 -15.24
N ALA A 13 17.86 -1.86 -16.30
CA ALA A 13 16.99 -1.09 -17.21
C ALA A 13 16.00 -2.00 -17.96
N ALA A 14 16.46 -3.16 -18.44
CA ALA A 14 15.62 -4.13 -19.14
C ALA A 14 14.55 -4.72 -18.23
N LEU A 15 14.87 -5.01 -16.97
CA LEU A 15 13.93 -5.53 -15.97
C LEU A 15 12.85 -4.50 -15.63
N LEU A 16 13.22 -3.23 -15.45
CA LEU A 16 12.26 -2.16 -15.23
C LEU A 16 11.33 -1.98 -16.44
N MET A 17 11.88 -1.99 -17.64
CA MET A 17 11.10 -1.90 -18.88
C MET A 17 10.14 -3.07 -19.04
N LEU A 18 10.60 -4.29 -18.81
CA LEU A 18 9.77 -5.49 -18.80
C LEU A 18 8.64 -5.38 -17.76
N GLY A 19 8.95 -4.92 -16.55
CA GLY A 19 7.96 -4.69 -15.50
C GLY A 19 6.86 -3.72 -15.93
N VAL A 20 7.21 -2.58 -16.52
CA VAL A 20 6.23 -1.60 -17.02
C VAL A 20 5.37 -2.20 -18.15
N ILE A 21 5.98 -2.88 -19.11
CA ILE A 21 5.25 -3.55 -20.19
C ILE A 21 4.28 -4.60 -19.63
N THR A 22 4.76 -5.39 -18.69
CA THR A 22 4.00 -6.46 -18.02
C THR A 22 2.77 -5.92 -17.29
N THR A 23 2.87 -4.74 -16.67
CA THR A 23 1.72 -4.08 -16.02
C THR A 23 0.56 -3.86 -17.00
N LYS A 24 0.86 -3.48 -18.24
CA LYS A 24 -0.17 -3.30 -19.29
C LYS A 24 -0.86 -4.62 -19.64
N PHE A 25 -0.11 -5.72 -19.68
CA PHE A 25 -0.67 -7.06 -19.97
C PHE A 25 -1.43 -7.65 -18.79
N SER A 26 -1.02 -7.37 -17.56
CA SER A 26 -1.69 -7.78 -16.32
C SER A 26 -3.20 -7.48 -16.36
N ASN A 27 -3.56 -6.25 -16.72
CA ASN A 27 -4.95 -5.83 -16.80
C ASN A 27 -5.77 -6.61 -17.87
N ARG A 28 -5.10 -7.07 -18.94
CA ARG A 28 -5.75 -7.87 -19.99
C ARG A 28 -5.92 -9.33 -19.60
N LEU A 29 -4.97 -9.86 -18.85
CA LEU A 29 -4.96 -11.27 -18.40
C LEU A 29 -5.82 -11.48 -17.14
N GLY A 30 -6.23 -10.40 -16.44
CA GLY A 30 -6.94 -10.47 -15.16
C GLY A 30 -6.11 -11.06 -14.03
N VAL A 31 -4.77 -11.03 -14.15
CA VAL A 31 -3.82 -11.52 -13.16
C VAL A 31 -3.11 -10.31 -12.54
N PRO A 32 -2.96 -10.21 -11.21
CA PRO A 32 -2.22 -9.11 -10.60
C PRO A 32 -0.80 -8.98 -11.14
N SER A 33 -0.35 -7.74 -11.39
CA SER A 33 0.97 -7.46 -11.99
C SER A 33 2.13 -8.02 -11.15
N LEU A 34 1.96 -8.07 -9.83
CA LEU A 34 2.97 -8.64 -8.91
C LEU A 34 3.32 -10.10 -9.23
N VAL A 35 2.32 -10.92 -9.61
CA VAL A 35 2.54 -12.33 -10.00
C VAL A 35 3.44 -12.40 -11.23
N LEU A 36 3.21 -11.52 -12.21
CA LEU A 36 3.99 -11.49 -13.43
C LEU A 36 5.43 -11.00 -13.17
N TYR A 37 5.65 -10.05 -12.24
CA TYR A 37 7.01 -9.64 -11.85
C TYR A 37 7.77 -10.77 -11.20
N ILE A 38 7.13 -11.53 -10.31
CA ILE A 38 7.70 -12.71 -9.68
C ILE A 38 8.08 -13.75 -10.73
N LEU A 39 7.18 -14.05 -11.68
CA LEU A 39 7.45 -15.02 -12.75
C LEU A 39 8.59 -14.59 -13.67
N ILE A 40 8.75 -13.29 -13.93
CA ILE A 40 9.91 -12.77 -14.66
C ILE A 40 11.19 -13.05 -13.88
N GLY A 41 11.22 -12.74 -12.57
CA GLY A 41 12.34 -13.03 -11.69
C GLY A 41 12.70 -14.52 -11.70
N MET A 42 11.72 -15.39 -11.48
CA MET A 42 11.92 -16.86 -11.51
C MET A 42 12.42 -17.36 -12.87
N GLY A 43 11.88 -16.84 -13.97
CA GLY A 43 12.33 -17.25 -15.31
C GLY A 43 13.79 -16.87 -15.61
N LEU A 44 14.30 -15.85 -14.93
CA LEU A 44 15.67 -15.39 -15.07
C LEU A 44 16.68 -16.18 -14.22
N THR A 45 16.25 -16.98 -13.24
CA THR A 45 17.14 -17.78 -12.40
C THR A 45 17.98 -18.77 -13.21
N SER A 46 17.47 -19.24 -14.34
CA SER A 46 18.20 -20.11 -15.26
C SER A 46 19.39 -19.42 -15.97
N TYR A 47 19.39 -18.08 -16.00
CA TYR A 47 20.42 -17.28 -16.68
C TYR A 47 21.26 -16.47 -15.70
N ILE A 48 20.71 -16.10 -14.57
CA ILE A 48 21.32 -15.25 -13.56
C ILE A 48 21.28 -16.00 -12.22
N TYR A 49 22.44 -16.47 -11.77
CA TYR A 49 22.55 -16.99 -10.42
C TYR A 49 22.57 -15.82 -9.43
N TYR A 50 21.53 -15.72 -8.60
CA TYR A 50 21.39 -14.70 -7.59
C TYR A 50 21.02 -15.34 -6.24
N ASP A 51 21.90 -15.17 -5.27
CA ASP A 51 21.76 -15.74 -3.93
C ASP A 51 22.23 -14.72 -2.89
N ASN A 52 21.63 -13.54 -2.91
CA ASN A 52 21.96 -12.48 -1.94
C ASN A 52 20.74 -11.99 -1.19
N ALA A 53 20.38 -12.73 -0.13
CA ALA A 53 19.26 -12.40 0.73
C ALA A 53 19.41 -11.01 1.37
N SER A 54 20.65 -10.58 1.72
CA SER A 54 20.89 -9.28 2.37
C SER A 54 20.59 -8.10 1.45
N ILE A 55 20.99 -8.15 0.17
CA ILE A 55 20.66 -7.12 -0.81
C ILE A 55 19.15 -7.12 -1.07
N THR A 56 18.54 -8.29 -1.21
CA THR A 56 17.10 -8.43 -1.39
C THR A 56 16.33 -7.83 -0.21
N GLN A 57 16.76 -8.10 1.02
CA GLN A 57 16.16 -7.53 2.22
C GLN A 57 16.30 -6.01 2.25
N LEU A 58 17.50 -5.47 1.96
CA LEU A 58 17.74 -4.02 1.90
C LEU A 58 16.79 -3.34 0.91
N VAL A 59 16.71 -3.85 -0.31
CA VAL A 59 15.80 -3.32 -1.34
C VAL A 59 14.35 -3.48 -0.91
N GLY A 60 14.01 -4.60 -0.28
CA GLY A 60 12.68 -4.86 0.26
C GLY A 60 12.27 -3.86 1.35
N ILE A 61 13.13 -3.60 2.33
CA ILE A 61 12.91 -2.60 3.39
C ILE A 61 12.72 -1.21 2.77
N PHE A 62 13.59 -0.82 1.84
CA PHE A 62 13.48 0.47 1.14
C PHE A 62 12.16 0.59 0.37
N ALA A 63 11.77 -0.46 -0.34
CA ALA A 63 10.50 -0.52 -1.05
C ALA A 63 9.31 -0.38 -0.10
N LEU A 64 9.33 -1.08 1.04
CA LEU A 64 8.27 -1.02 2.04
C LEU A 64 8.14 0.38 2.67
N ILE A 65 9.25 1.05 2.99
CA ILE A 65 9.23 2.44 3.48
C ILE A 65 8.49 3.35 2.49
N ILE A 66 8.80 3.23 1.21
CA ILE A 66 8.21 4.07 0.15
C ILE A 66 6.72 3.72 -0.06
N ILE A 67 6.37 2.43 -0.07
CA ILE A 67 4.99 1.96 -0.23
C ILE A 67 4.13 2.41 0.96
N LEU A 68 4.62 2.28 2.19
CA LEU A 68 3.92 2.74 3.39
C LEU A 68 3.79 4.27 3.42
N PHE A 69 4.82 5.00 3.02
CA PHE A 69 4.77 6.45 2.89
C PHE A 69 3.72 6.88 1.84
N LYS A 70 3.69 6.23 0.67
CA LYS A 70 2.67 6.44 -0.35
C LYS A 70 1.25 6.17 0.19
N GLY A 71 1.05 5.02 0.83
CA GLY A 71 -0.24 4.65 1.43
C GLY A 71 -0.70 5.66 2.47
N GLY A 72 0.17 6.02 3.41
CA GLY A 72 -0.14 6.95 4.48
C GLY A 72 -0.45 8.37 3.98
N ILE A 73 0.31 8.92 3.00
CA ILE A 73 0.09 10.27 2.49
C ILE A 73 -1.22 10.42 1.69
N GLN A 74 -1.71 9.33 1.09
CA GLN A 74 -2.96 9.29 0.34
C GLN A 74 -4.17 9.00 1.23
N ALA A 75 -3.96 8.35 2.36
CA ALA A 75 -5.00 7.97 3.30
C ALA A 75 -5.65 9.19 3.98
N LYS A 76 -6.98 9.22 4.00
CA LYS A 76 -7.74 10.34 4.57
C LYS A 76 -8.18 10.02 6.00
N TRP A 77 -7.69 10.77 6.97
CA TRP A 77 -8.02 10.60 8.40
C TRP A 77 -9.53 10.57 8.67
N LYS A 78 -10.30 11.38 7.93
CA LYS A 78 -11.77 11.39 8.03
C LYS A 78 -12.40 10.02 7.77
N HIS A 79 -11.81 9.22 6.89
CA HIS A 79 -12.30 7.88 6.56
C HIS A 79 -11.73 6.81 7.50
N ILE A 80 -10.51 7.01 8.04
CA ILE A 80 -9.85 6.08 8.95
C ILE A 80 -10.41 6.17 10.37
N LYS A 81 -10.64 7.39 10.87
CA LYS A 81 -11.11 7.61 12.25
C LYS A 81 -12.31 6.73 12.67
N PRO A 82 -13.39 6.60 11.87
CA PRO A 82 -14.55 5.79 12.27
C PRO A 82 -14.29 4.28 12.27
N ILE A 83 -13.21 3.81 11.63
CA ILE A 83 -12.88 2.39 11.47
C ILE A 83 -11.61 1.98 12.24
N LEU A 84 -11.02 2.87 13.04
CA LEU A 84 -9.80 2.59 13.81
C LEU A 84 -9.90 1.33 14.66
N GLY A 85 -10.97 1.19 15.45
CA GLY A 85 -11.15 0.02 16.30
C GLY A 85 -11.16 -1.30 15.52
N PRO A 86 -12.04 -1.46 14.52
CA PRO A 86 -12.03 -2.64 13.66
C PRO A 86 -10.70 -2.90 12.96
N SER A 87 -10.05 -1.88 12.39
CA SER A 87 -8.77 -2.04 11.68
C SER A 87 -7.64 -2.44 12.61
N THR A 88 -7.53 -1.81 13.80
CA THR A 88 -6.54 -2.18 14.79
C THR A 88 -6.76 -3.60 15.32
N SER A 89 -8.02 -3.98 15.55
CA SER A 89 -8.35 -5.35 15.96
C SER A 89 -7.98 -6.38 14.89
N LEU A 90 -8.19 -6.08 13.61
CA LEU A 90 -7.74 -6.91 12.49
C LEU A 90 -6.22 -7.01 12.43
N ALA A 91 -5.52 -5.89 12.56
CA ALA A 91 -4.07 -5.82 12.47
C ALA A 91 -3.34 -6.47 13.67
N THR A 92 -4.00 -6.61 14.82
CA THR A 92 -3.43 -7.25 16.02
C THR A 92 -4.00 -8.65 16.22
N PHE A 93 -5.23 -8.76 16.74
CA PHE A 93 -5.85 -10.05 17.03
C PHE A 93 -6.08 -10.88 15.76
N GLY A 94 -6.46 -10.25 14.63
CA GLY A 94 -6.65 -10.95 13.36
C GLY A 94 -5.36 -11.58 12.86
N VAL A 95 -4.22 -10.85 12.96
CA VAL A 95 -2.90 -11.37 12.61
C VAL A 95 -2.48 -12.47 13.57
N LEU A 96 -2.60 -12.28 14.88
CA LEU A 96 -2.23 -13.28 15.88
C LEU A 96 -3.00 -14.59 15.69
N ILE A 97 -4.33 -14.53 15.57
CA ILE A 97 -5.17 -15.71 15.35
C ILE A 97 -4.76 -16.42 14.05
N THR A 98 -4.57 -15.66 12.98
CA THR A 98 -4.15 -16.22 11.70
C THR A 98 -2.77 -16.87 11.81
N ALA A 99 -1.80 -16.20 12.45
CA ALA A 99 -0.45 -16.70 12.66
C ALA A 99 -0.42 -18.00 13.46
N VAL A 100 -1.17 -18.06 14.56
CA VAL A 100 -1.26 -19.28 15.40
C VAL A 100 -1.88 -20.44 14.64
N LEU A 101 -3.00 -20.20 13.91
CA LEU A 101 -3.67 -21.27 13.16
C LEU A 101 -2.79 -21.80 12.02
N VAL A 102 -2.22 -20.89 11.22
CA VAL A 102 -1.35 -21.28 10.11
C VAL A 102 -0.04 -21.87 10.61
N GLY A 103 0.56 -21.28 11.66
CA GLY A 103 1.79 -21.77 12.28
C GLY A 103 1.65 -23.17 12.84
N THR A 104 0.52 -23.46 13.51
CA THR A 104 0.19 -24.81 13.99
C THR A 104 0.09 -25.81 12.82
N CYS A 105 -0.57 -25.44 11.74
CA CYS A 105 -0.66 -26.30 10.56
C CYS A 105 0.70 -26.48 9.88
N ALA A 106 1.50 -25.40 9.76
CA ALA A 106 2.83 -25.45 9.16
C ALA A 106 3.77 -26.41 9.93
N LYS A 107 3.72 -26.37 11.28
CA LYS A 107 4.46 -27.32 12.10
C LYS A 107 4.28 -28.78 11.67
N TYR A 108 3.02 -29.19 11.46
CA TYR A 108 2.70 -30.60 11.13
C TYR A 108 2.88 -30.91 9.64
N ILE A 109 2.66 -29.94 8.74
CA ILE A 109 2.72 -30.16 7.29
C ILE A 109 4.15 -30.10 6.77
N LEU A 110 5.00 -29.22 7.35
CA LEU A 110 6.40 -29.05 6.97
C LEU A 110 7.38 -29.73 7.93
N ASP A 111 6.87 -30.42 8.95
CA ASP A 111 7.67 -31.09 10.00
C ASP A 111 8.63 -30.14 10.73
N LEU A 112 8.12 -28.96 11.10
CA LEU A 112 8.86 -27.89 11.77
C LEU A 112 8.79 -28.01 13.30
N THR A 113 9.67 -27.31 13.99
CA THR A 113 9.51 -27.02 15.43
C THR A 113 8.32 -26.07 15.67
N TRP A 114 7.87 -25.95 16.92
CA TRP A 114 6.82 -24.99 17.27
C TRP A 114 7.20 -23.54 16.96
N ALA A 115 8.45 -23.16 17.25
CA ALA A 115 8.93 -21.81 17.02
C ALA A 115 9.01 -21.46 15.53
N GLU A 116 9.54 -22.36 14.70
CA GLU A 116 9.60 -22.19 13.25
C GLU A 116 8.21 -22.18 12.62
N GLY A 117 7.29 -23.05 13.07
CA GLY A 117 5.90 -23.03 12.63
C GLY A 117 5.21 -21.70 12.95
N MET A 118 5.39 -21.16 14.17
CA MET A 118 4.85 -19.85 14.55
C MET A 118 5.52 -18.73 13.75
N LEU A 119 6.82 -18.82 13.48
CA LEU A 119 7.54 -17.89 12.62
C LEU A 119 6.95 -17.86 11.20
N PHE A 120 6.70 -19.03 10.62
CA PHE A 120 6.00 -19.10 9.34
C PHE A 120 4.63 -18.40 9.37
N GLY A 121 3.83 -18.70 10.41
CA GLY A 121 2.51 -18.09 10.61
C GLY A 121 2.57 -16.57 10.76
N ALA A 122 3.55 -16.06 11.52
CA ALA A 122 3.79 -14.62 11.70
C ALA A 122 4.13 -13.92 10.38
N ILE A 123 5.05 -14.51 9.62
CA ILE A 123 5.48 -13.99 8.31
C ILE A 123 4.29 -13.90 7.34
N VAL A 124 3.49 -14.97 7.21
CA VAL A 124 2.34 -14.95 6.29
C VAL A 124 1.10 -14.25 6.89
N GLY A 125 1.20 -13.73 8.10
CA GLY A 125 0.11 -13.02 8.79
C GLY A 125 -0.27 -11.68 8.14
N SER A 126 0.71 -10.90 7.63
CA SER A 126 0.47 -9.58 7.02
C SER A 126 -0.34 -9.65 5.73
N THR A 127 -0.98 -8.53 5.36
CA THR A 127 -1.79 -8.40 4.14
C THR A 127 -1.41 -7.12 3.39
N ASP A 128 -1.61 -7.10 2.07
CA ASP A 128 -1.18 -6.01 1.20
C ASP A 128 -2.38 -5.33 0.53
N ALA A 129 -2.72 -4.13 1.01
CA ALA A 129 -3.79 -3.31 0.43
C ALA A 129 -3.47 -2.84 -0.99
N ALA A 130 -2.19 -2.59 -1.32
CA ALA A 130 -1.81 -2.16 -2.66
C ALA A 130 -2.08 -3.27 -3.69
N ALA A 131 -1.77 -4.53 -3.34
CA ALA A 131 -2.11 -5.70 -4.15
C ALA A 131 -3.64 -5.86 -4.32
N VAL A 132 -4.41 -5.60 -3.25
CA VAL A 132 -5.88 -5.62 -3.29
C VAL A 132 -6.42 -4.57 -4.27
N PHE A 133 -5.95 -3.34 -4.20
CA PHE A 133 -6.42 -2.28 -5.10
C PHE A 133 -5.99 -2.51 -6.54
N ALA A 134 -4.80 -3.04 -6.75
CA ALA A 134 -4.36 -3.46 -8.09
C ALA A 134 -5.27 -4.56 -8.68
N ALA A 135 -5.71 -5.53 -7.86
CA ALA A 135 -6.60 -6.60 -8.27
C ALA A 135 -8.06 -6.13 -8.50
N LEU A 136 -8.51 -5.12 -7.75
CA LEU A 136 -9.84 -4.52 -7.92
C LEU A 136 -9.92 -3.63 -9.16
N GLY A 137 -8.78 -3.06 -9.60
CA GLY A 137 -8.72 -2.15 -10.74
C GLY A 137 -9.64 -0.92 -10.55
N ASN A 138 -10.50 -0.64 -11.53
CA ASN A 138 -11.40 0.51 -11.52
C ASN A 138 -12.71 0.29 -10.75
N LYS A 139 -12.87 -0.83 -10.05
CA LYS A 139 -14.09 -1.13 -9.30
C LYS A 139 -14.28 -0.18 -8.12
N ASN A 140 -15.44 0.44 -8.07
CA ASN A 140 -15.82 1.33 -6.97
C ASN A 140 -16.32 0.50 -5.78
N ILE A 141 -15.46 0.27 -4.81
CA ILE A 141 -15.82 -0.43 -3.57
C ILE A 141 -16.20 0.60 -2.50
N LYS A 142 -17.13 0.23 -1.60
CA LYS A 142 -17.54 1.11 -0.49
C LYS A 142 -16.32 1.65 0.26
N THR A 143 -16.23 2.98 0.41
CA THR A 143 -15.11 3.68 1.09
C THR A 143 -14.78 3.09 2.47
N LYS A 144 -15.79 2.64 3.21
CA LYS A 144 -15.60 1.96 4.50
C LYS A 144 -14.69 0.73 4.38
N LEU A 145 -14.87 -0.10 3.33
CA LEU A 145 -14.10 -1.32 3.13
C LEU A 145 -12.68 -1.02 2.64
N THR A 146 -12.55 -0.12 1.67
CA THR A 146 -11.22 0.27 1.16
C THR A 146 -10.37 0.90 2.26
N SER A 147 -10.94 1.84 3.02
CA SER A 147 -10.22 2.44 4.15
C SER A 147 -9.89 1.44 5.26
N THR A 148 -10.75 0.42 5.51
CA THR A 148 -10.44 -0.65 6.49
C THR A 148 -9.24 -1.47 6.03
N LEU A 149 -9.18 -1.86 4.76
CA LEU A 149 -8.06 -2.62 4.21
C LEU A 149 -6.77 -1.80 4.20
N GLU A 150 -6.83 -0.51 3.86
CA GLU A 150 -5.66 0.39 3.94
C GLU A 150 -5.13 0.51 5.38
N ALA A 151 -6.02 0.79 6.33
CA ALA A 151 -5.63 0.96 7.72
C ALA A 151 -5.16 -0.36 8.36
N GLU A 152 -5.78 -1.49 7.99
CA GLU A 152 -5.31 -2.81 8.40
C GLU A 152 -3.89 -3.05 7.90
N SER A 153 -3.65 -2.92 6.59
CA SER A 153 -2.35 -3.18 5.97
C SER A 153 -1.25 -2.28 6.54
N GLY A 154 -1.52 -0.98 6.70
CA GLY A 154 -0.53 -0.05 7.27
C GLY A 154 -0.14 -0.34 8.74
N THR A 155 -0.93 -1.15 9.46
CA THR A 155 -0.70 -1.50 10.88
C THR A 155 -0.37 -2.97 11.09
N ASN A 156 -0.80 -3.89 10.22
CA ASN A 156 -0.45 -5.31 10.35
C ASN A 156 0.97 -5.63 9.87
N ASP A 157 1.53 -4.84 8.94
CA ASP A 157 2.91 -5.00 8.51
C ASP A 157 3.90 -4.79 9.68
N PRO A 158 3.81 -3.69 10.47
CA PRO A 158 4.59 -3.55 11.70
C PRO A 158 4.39 -4.70 12.69
N MET A 159 3.16 -5.22 12.83
CA MET A 159 2.86 -6.35 13.69
C MET A 159 3.56 -7.64 13.23
N ALA A 160 3.53 -7.91 11.93
CA ALA A 160 4.19 -9.08 11.35
C ALA A 160 5.72 -8.99 11.48
N VAL A 161 6.30 -7.79 11.30
CA VAL A 161 7.72 -7.54 11.53
C VAL A 161 8.08 -7.81 12.99
N PHE A 162 7.35 -7.25 13.94
CA PHE A 162 7.54 -7.48 15.38
C PHE A 162 7.53 -8.96 15.72
N LEU A 163 6.48 -9.68 15.30
CA LEU A 163 6.37 -11.11 15.56
C LEU A 163 7.50 -11.92 14.93
N THR A 164 7.91 -11.56 13.70
CA THR A 164 8.99 -12.25 12.99
C THR A 164 10.31 -12.07 13.72
N VAL A 165 10.68 -10.84 14.08
CA VAL A 165 11.94 -10.54 14.77
C VAL A 165 11.96 -11.19 16.15
N SER A 166 10.88 -11.04 16.93
CA SER A 166 10.78 -11.64 18.26
C SER A 166 10.85 -13.18 18.25
N LEU A 167 10.25 -13.83 17.24
CA LEU A 167 10.33 -15.28 17.12
C LEU A 167 11.71 -15.76 16.66
N ILE A 168 12.42 -15.00 15.82
CA ILE A 168 13.80 -15.27 15.45
C ILE A 168 14.72 -15.15 16.69
N GLU A 169 14.53 -14.10 17.48
CA GLU A 169 15.28 -13.92 18.73
C GLU A 169 15.04 -15.08 19.70
N LEU A 170 13.78 -15.51 19.86
CA LEU A 170 13.42 -16.67 20.68
C LEU A 170 14.04 -17.98 20.18
N ILE A 171 14.22 -18.16 18.87
CA ILE A 171 14.86 -19.35 18.29
C ILE A 171 16.36 -19.31 18.54
N ASN A 172 17.00 -18.15 18.36
CA ASN A 172 18.45 -18.01 18.49
C ASN A 172 18.91 -17.87 19.95
N GLU A 173 18.06 -17.28 20.81
CA GLU A 173 18.35 -17.07 22.25
C GLU A 173 17.24 -17.69 23.13
N PRO A 174 17.33 -19.00 23.43
CA PRO A 174 16.29 -19.70 24.22
C PRO A 174 16.09 -19.17 25.65
N SER A 175 16.99 -18.30 26.14
CA SER A 175 16.87 -17.63 27.45
C SER A 175 15.85 -16.48 27.44
N THR A 176 15.40 -16.02 26.26
CA THR A 176 14.45 -14.93 26.11
C THR A 176 13.07 -15.34 26.66
N SER A 177 12.50 -14.49 27.49
CA SER A 177 11.22 -14.77 28.15
C SER A 177 10.04 -14.47 27.25
N LEU A 178 9.15 -15.43 27.03
CA LEU A 178 7.88 -15.20 26.32
C LEU A 178 6.99 -14.16 27.02
N TRP A 179 7.20 -13.93 28.33
CA TRP A 179 6.40 -12.99 29.11
C TRP A 179 6.78 -11.53 28.85
N SER A 180 7.97 -11.24 28.30
CA SER A 180 8.37 -9.88 27.91
C SER A 180 7.67 -9.42 26.63
N LEU A 181 7.32 -10.34 25.71
CA LEU A 181 6.78 -10.01 24.38
C LEU A 181 5.58 -9.04 24.38
N PRO A 182 4.58 -9.15 25.27
CA PRO A 182 3.49 -8.17 25.30
C PRO A 182 3.95 -6.77 25.68
N LEU A 183 4.93 -6.66 26.58
CA LEU A 183 5.50 -5.37 26.98
C LEU A 183 6.35 -4.78 25.87
N ASP A 184 7.19 -5.59 25.24
CA ASP A 184 8.04 -5.19 24.12
C ASP A 184 7.19 -4.72 22.95
N PHE A 185 6.08 -5.41 22.65
CA PHE A 185 5.10 -4.98 21.66
C PHE A 185 4.51 -3.59 21.97
N VAL A 186 4.06 -3.37 23.21
CA VAL A 186 3.48 -2.08 23.61
C VAL A 186 4.52 -0.96 23.53
N LEU A 187 5.76 -1.22 23.93
CA LEU A 187 6.85 -0.25 23.87
C LEU A 187 7.24 0.05 22.42
N GLU A 188 7.45 -0.96 21.58
CA GLU A 188 7.87 -0.79 20.19
C GLU A 188 6.78 -0.08 19.36
N MET A 189 5.53 -0.53 19.49
CA MET A 189 4.40 0.12 18.77
C MET A 189 4.11 1.50 19.35
N GLY A 190 4.18 1.68 20.68
CA GLY A 190 4.00 2.96 21.33
C GLY A 190 5.03 4.00 20.92
N LEU A 191 6.31 3.63 20.89
CA LEU A 191 7.39 4.48 20.39
C LEU A 191 7.23 4.78 18.91
N GLY A 192 6.85 3.77 18.09
CA GLY A 192 6.57 3.95 16.68
C GLY A 192 5.46 4.99 16.42
N LEU A 193 4.38 4.92 17.18
CA LEU A 193 3.28 5.87 17.10
C LEU A 193 3.72 7.28 17.53
N LEU A 194 4.37 7.42 18.68
CA LEU A 194 4.80 8.72 19.23
C LEU A 194 5.81 9.40 18.31
N LEU A 195 6.85 8.68 17.89
CA LEU A 195 7.88 9.21 16.99
C LEU A 195 7.31 9.48 15.59
N GLY A 196 6.41 8.64 15.09
CA GLY A 196 5.71 8.89 13.84
C GLY A 196 4.92 10.19 13.84
N LEU A 197 4.20 10.48 14.92
CA LEU A 197 3.51 11.76 15.08
C LEU A 197 4.49 12.93 15.20
N LEU A 198 5.54 12.80 16.01
CA LEU A 198 6.57 13.82 16.19
C LEU A 198 7.25 14.18 14.85
N PHE A 199 7.76 13.17 14.16
CA PHE A 199 8.38 13.35 12.85
C PHE A 199 7.37 13.83 11.80
N GLY A 200 6.10 13.44 11.89
CA GLY A 200 5.03 13.93 11.03
C GLY A 200 4.84 15.45 11.15
N PHE A 201 4.67 15.97 12.34
CA PHE A 201 4.54 17.41 12.58
C PHE A 201 5.83 18.18 12.24
N LEU A 202 6.98 17.60 12.55
CA LEU A 202 8.28 18.20 12.20
C LEU A 202 8.44 18.30 10.67
N SER A 203 8.06 17.25 9.94
CA SER A 203 8.12 17.21 8.48
C SER A 203 7.21 18.25 7.83
N ILE A 204 5.98 18.42 8.33
CA ILE A 204 5.07 19.48 7.86
C ILE A 204 5.74 20.86 8.03
N LYS A 205 6.30 21.12 9.22
CA LYS A 205 6.98 22.39 9.50
C LYS A 205 8.19 22.60 8.60
N ILE A 206 9.03 21.59 8.40
CA ILE A 206 10.21 21.67 7.52
C ILE A 206 9.78 21.93 6.08
N ILE A 207 8.89 21.10 5.52
CA ILE A 207 8.45 21.19 4.11
C ILE A 207 7.80 22.56 3.82
N ASN A 208 6.99 23.07 4.74
CA ASN A 208 6.27 24.32 4.52
C ASN A 208 7.14 25.57 4.70
N ASN A 209 8.28 25.50 5.41
CA ASN A 209 9.12 26.66 5.71
C ASN A 209 10.46 26.72 4.95
N ILE A 210 10.91 25.62 4.34
CA ILE A 210 12.29 25.50 3.82
C ILE A 210 12.56 26.35 2.57
N ASN A 211 11.54 26.76 1.80
CA ASN A 211 11.69 27.60 0.59
C ASN A 211 12.79 27.13 -0.38
N LEU A 212 12.61 25.92 -0.93
CA LEU A 212 13.55 25.40 -1.94
C LEU A 212 13.34 26.07 -3.29
N ASP A 213 14.43 26.31 -4.03
CA ASP A 213 14.41 26.96 -5.35
C ASP A 213 13.73 26.10 -6.43
N SER A 214 13.75 24.77 -6.28
CA SER A 214 13.14 23.84 -7.21
C SER A 214 12.01 23.04 -6.56
N SER A 215 10.86 22.99 -7.22
CA SER A 215 9.72 22.17 -6.79
C SER A 215 10.02 20.65 -6.78
N GLY A 216 10.98 20.21 -7.62
CA GLY A 216 11.42 18.82 -7.68
C GLY A 216 12.19 18.34 -6.44
N LEU A 217 12.72 19.27 -5.61
CA LEU A 217 13.42 18.92 -4.37
C LEU A 217 12.46 18.58 -3.22
N TYR A 218 11.20 19.05 -3.26
CA TYR A 218 10.23 18.77 -2.20
C TYR A 218 9.89 17.27 -2.07
N PRO A 219 9.65 16.51 -3.17
CA PRO A 219 9.49 15.06 -3.10
C PRO A 219 10.71 14.36 -2.51
N VAL A 220 11.92 14.77 -2.90
CA VAL A 220 13.17 14.18 -2.39
C VAL A 220 13.27 14.42 -0.88
N LEU A 221 13.00 15.66 -0.43
CA LEU A 221 12.97 16.01 0.98
C LEU A 221 11.94 15.17 1.75
N ALA A 222 10.73 15.04 1.22
CA ALA A 222 9.67 14.26 1.87
C ALA A 222 10.05 12.78 2.03
N LEU A 223 10.65 12.16 1.01
CA LEU A 223 11.16 10.79 1.10
C LEU A 223 12.34 10.67 2.07
N SER A 224 13.27 11.64 2.06
CA SER A 224 14.39 11.67 3.01
C SER A 224 13.89 11.71 4.45
N LEU A 225 12.87 12.54 4.72
CA LEU A 225 12.23 12.61 6.04
C LEU A 225 11.54 11.28 6.42
N ALA A 226 10.92 10.57 5.47
CA ALA A 226 10.35 9.26 5.73
C ALA A 226 11.43 8.22 6.09
N ILE A 227 12.56 8.20 5.38
CA ILE A 227 13.69 7.31 5.66
C ILE A 227 14.32 7.63 7.02
N VAL A 228 14.50 8.91 7.33
CA VAL A 228 14.98 9.37 8.65
C VAL A 228 14.02 8.97 9.76
N THR A 229 12.71 9.07 9.52
CA THR A 229 11.69 8.63 10.47
C THR A 229 11.80 7.13 10.74
N PHE A 230 11.93 6.31 9.69
CA PHE A 230 12.14 4.87 9.83
C PHE A 230 13.39 4.56 10.64
N SER A 231 14.55 5.06 10.17
CA SER A 231 15.85 4.73 10.76
C SER A 231 15.97 5.28 12.18
N GLY A 232 15.54 6.52 12.42
CA GLY A 232 15.60 7.14 13.75
C GLY A 232 14.71 6.43 14.77
N THR A 233 13.52 5.99 14.35
CA THR A 233 12.61 5.23 15.22
C THR A 233 13.17 3.83 15.53
N THR A 234 13.70 3.15 14.51
CA THR A 234 14.30 1.82 14.68
C THR A 234 15.54 1.85 15.59
N LEU A 235 16.39 2.87 15.46
CA LEU A 235 17.53 3.07 16.36
C LEU A 235 17.14 3.31 17.81
N LEU A 236 15.94 3.80 18.06
CA LEU A 236 15.35 3.99 19.40
C LEU A 236 14.49 2.79 19.84
N HIS A 237 14.61 1.64 19.19
CA HIS A 237 13.85 0.42 19.46
C HIS A 237 12.33 0.58 19.32
N GLY A 238 11.88 1.53 18.45
CA GLY A 238 10.47 1.66 18.08
C GLY A 238 10.20 1.08 16.69
N SER A 239 8.93 0.80 16.40
CA SER A 239 8.53 0.30 15.08
C SER A 239 8.69 1.36 13.99
N GLY A 240 9.77 1.25 13.20
CA GLY A 240 10.09 2.18 12.11
C GLY A 240 9.01 2.20 11.02
N PHE A 241 8.44 1.05 10.66
CA PHE A 241 7.38 0.95 9.67
C PHE A 241 6.08 1.63 10.13
N LEU A 242 5.69 1.44 11.40
CA LEU A 242 4.55 2.14 11.98
C LEU A 242 4.79 3.65 12.01
N ALA A 243 5.99 4.08 12.39
CA ALA A 243 6.35 5.49 12.44
C ALA A 243 6.27 6.16 11.07
N VAL A 244 6.74 5.50 9.99
CA VAL A 244 6.61 6.00 8.62
C VAL A 244 5.15 6.14 8.19
N TYR A 245 4.34 5.12 8.45
CA TYR A 245 2.92 5.16 8.11
C TYR A 245 2.18 6.30 8.84
N VAL A 246 2.40 6.44 10.16
CA VAL A 246 1.80 7.50 10.99
C VAL A 246 2.30 8.89 10.58
N MET A 247 3.59 9.03 10.32
CA MET A 247 4.21 10.24 9.80
C MET A 247 3.56 10.63 8.46
N ALA A 248 3.47 9.71 7.51
CA ALA A 248 2.88 9.93 6.21
C ALA A 248 1.39 10.29 6.28
N LEU A 249 0.62 9.61 7.16
CA LEU A 249 -0.78 9.92 7.43
C LEU A 249 -0.93 11.34 8.00
N THR A 250 -0.04 11.75 8.91
CA THR A 250 -0.03 13.09 9.50
C THR A 250 0.26 14.14 8.44
N VAL A 251 1.30 13.94 7.63
CA VAL A 251 1.68 14.83 6.52
C VAL A 251 0.57 14.91 5.47
N GLY A 252 -0.02 13.77 5.11
CA GLY A 252 -1.07 13.69 4.08
C GLY A 252 -2.39 14.36 4.44
N ASN A 253 -2.69 14.56 5.73
CA ASN A 253 -3.93 15.17 6.20
C ASN A 253 -3.80 16.64 6.63
N ASN A 254 -2.62 17.22 6.44
CA ASN A 254 -2.37 18.64 6.69
C ASN A 254 -2.08 19.38 5.37
N ASP A 255 -2.17 20.72 5.41
CA ASP A 255 -1.81 21.56 4.27
C ASP A 255 -0.29 21.46 4.04
N LEU A 256 0.08 21.07 2.82
CA LEU A 256 1.46 20.82 2.46
C LEU A 256 1.83 21.58 1.18
N THR A 257 2.92 22.30 1.24
CA THR A 257 3.51 22.96 0.07
C THR A 257 3.94 21.90 -0.96
N TYR A 258 3.60 22.11 -2.23
CA TYR A 258 3.88 21.19 -3.34
C TYR A 258 3.36 19.74 -3.14
N ARG A 259 2.22 19.59 -2.41
CA ARG A 259 1.61 18.29 -2.14
C ARG A 259 1.48 17.40 -3.37
N LEU A 260 0.98 17.94 -4.48
CA LEU A 260 0.72 17.17 -5.70
C LEU A 260 2.03 16.62 -6.30
N SER A 261 3.09 17.44 -6.29
CA SER A 261 4.43 17.01 -6.74
C SER A 261 4.98 15.87 -5.87
N ILE A 262 4.84 15.97 -4.54
CA ILE A 262 5.26 14.94 -3.60
C ILE A 262 4.48 13.63 -3.87
N VAL A 263 3.15 13.68 -3.95
CA VAL A 263 2.31 12.50 -4.16
C VAL A 263 2.62 11.81 -5.49
N ARG A 264 2.74 12.55 -6.60
CA ARG A 264 3.03 11.99 -7.92
C ARG A 264 4.40 11.33 -8.01
N PHE A 265 5.41 12.03 -7.49
CA PHE A 265 6.76 11.47 -7.47
C PHE A 265 6.83 10.20 -6.63
N THR A 266 6.22 10.24 -5.44
CA THR A 266 6.18 9.07 -4.54
C THR A 266 5.42 7.91 -5.17
N ASP A 267 4.33 8.18 -5.91
CA ASP A 267 3.58 7.16 -6.62
C ASP A 267 4.44 6.46 -7.68
N GLY A 268 5.09 7.23 -8.56
CA GLY A 268 5.97 6.67 -9.58
C GLY A 268 7.16 5.91 -8.99
N PHE A 269 7.74 6.44 -7.92
CA PHE A 269 8.87 5.81 -7.24
C PHE A 269 8.45 4.52 -6.52
N ALA A 270 7.26 4.48 -5.91
CA ALA A 270 6.71 3.27 -5.32
C ALA A 270 6.48 2.16 -6.37
N TRP A 271 5.97 2.50 -7.55
CA TRP A 271 5.86 1.55 -8.66
C TRP A 271 7.21 0.97 -9.08
N MET A 272 8.24 1.82 -9.22
CA MET A 272 9.58 1.39 -9.57
C MET A 272 10.15 0.43 -8.51
N MET A 273 10.03 0.78 -7.24
CA MET A 273 10.51 -0.06 -6.13
C MET A 273 9.73 -1.37 -6.04
N GLN A 274 8.43 -1.36 -6.27
CA GLN A 274 7.59 -2.55 -6.28
C GLN A 274 8.00 -3.52 -7.39
N ILE A 275 8.22 -3.03 -8.62
CA ILE A 275 8.70 -3.84 -9.74
C ILE A 275 10.06 -4.48 -9.38
N LEU A 276 11.01 -3.64 -8.95
CA LEU A 276 12.37 -4.09 -8.62
C LEU A 276 12.35 -5.16 -7.52
N MET A 277 11.62 -4.89 -6.44
CA MET A 277 11.52 -5.79 -5.30
C MET A 277 10.93 -7.16 -5.69
N PHE A 278 9.79 -7.19 -6.39
CA PHE A 278 9.17 -8.47 -6.76
C PHE A 278 10.01 -9.27 -7.77
N ILE A 279 10.73 -8.61 -8.66
CA ILE A 279 11.66 -9.30 -9.58
C ILE A 279 12.85 -9.89 -8.81
N LEU A 280 13.44 -9.12 -7.87
CA LEU A 280 14.54 -9.62 -7.02
C LEU A 280 14.08 -10.77 -6.12
N LEU A 281 12.88 -10.68 -5.55
CA LEU A 281 12.30 -11.76 -4.77
C LEU A 281 12.04 -13.00 -5.63
N GLY A 282 11.65 -12.83 -6.89
CA GLY A 282 11.52 -13.94 -7.83
C GLY A 282 12.86 -14.56 -8.21
N LEU A 283 13.93 -13.75 -8.35
CA LEU A 283 15.30 -14.21 -8.62
C LEU A 283 15.92 -15.01 -7.46
N LEU A 284 15.47 -14.76 -6.23
CA LEU A 284 15.96 -15.48 -5.05
C LEU A 284 15.35 -16.88 -4.92
N VAL A 285 14.33 -17.20 -5.71
CA VAL A 285 13.62 -18.49 -5.65
C VAL A 285 14.08 -19.42 -6.76
N PHE A 286 14.51 -20.61 -6.38
CA PHE A 286 14.83 -21.68 -7.31
C PHE A 286 13.60 -22.54 -7.57
N PRO A 287 13.07 -22.61 -8.82
CA PRO A 287 11.84 -23.34 -9.15
C PRO A 287 11.84 -24.81 -8.72
N GLU A 288 13.02 -25.45 -8.72
CA GLU A 288 13.19 -26.85 -8.33
C GLU A 288 12.78 -27.09 -6.86
N HIS A 289 13.13 -26.17 -5.98
CA HIS A 289 12.78 -26.25 -4.55
C HIS A 289 11.27 -26.07 -4.33
N LEU A 290 10.60 -25.27 -5.16
CA LEU A 290 9.14 -25.10 -5.08
C LEU A 290 8.40 -26.38 -5.51
N LEU A 291 8.92 -27.10 -6.48
CA LEU A 291 8.28 -28.36 -6.94
C LEU A 291 8.31 -29.41 -5.80
N ALA A 292 9.38 -29.44 -5.01
CA ALA A 292 9.52 -30.38 -3.90
C ALA A 292 8.46 -30.19 -2.78
N ILE A 293 7.99 -28.94 -2.57
CA ILE A 293 7.02 -28.61 -1.52
C ILE A 293 5.63 -28.24 -2.06
N THR A 294 5.33 -28.60 -3.32
CA THR A 294 4.11 -28.14 -3.99
C THR A 294 2.84 -28.51 -3.22
N TRP A 295 2.69 -29.75 -2.76
CA TRP A 295 1.47 -30.17 -2.07
C TRP A 295 1.36 -29.48 -0.68
N GLN A 296 2.46 -29.35 0.05
CA GLN A 296 2.50 -28.67 1.35
C GLN A 296 2.12 -27.19 1.19
N GLY A 297 2.72 -26.52 0.21
CA GLY A 297 2.44 -25.13 -0.11
C GLY A 297 0.98 -24.90 -0.53
N LEU A 298 0.40 -25.79 -1.36
CA LEU A 298 -1.03 -25.72 -1.72
C LEU A 298 -1.95 -25.90 -0.52
N VAL A 299 -1.68 -26.88 0.34
CA VAL A 299 -2.49 -27.12 1.55
C VAL A 299 -2.41 -25.96 2.51
N LEU A 300 -1.20 -25.42 2.76
CA LEU A 300 -1.02 -24.24 3.63
C LEU A 300 -1.69 -23.00 3.05
N SER A 301 -1.60 -22.77 1.74
CA SER A 301 -2.30 -21.69 1.07
C SER A 301 -3.81 -21.80 1.23
N PHE A 302 -4.36 -23.01 1.04
CA PHE A 302 -5.79 -23.28 1.21
C PHE A 302 -6.22 -23.03 2.66
N ILE A 303 -5.47 -23.56 3.65
CA ILE A 303 -5.75 -23.35 5.07
C ILE A 303 -5.74 -21.86 5.40
N LEU A 304 -4.73 -21.11 4.92
CA LEU A 304 -4.64 -19.69 5.15
C LEU A 304 -5.85 -18.95 4.57
N MET A 305 -6.18 -19.16 3.30
CA MET A 305 -7.20 -18.41 2.59
C MET A 305 -8.63 -18.76 3.03
N ILE A 306 -8.92 -20.04 3.28
CA ILE A 306 -10.27 -20.53 3.50
C ILE A 306 -10.60 -20.71 4.99
N ILE A 307 -9.60 -20.96 5.83
CA ILE A 307 -9.82 -21.32 7.24
C ILE A 307 -9.27 -20.22 8.16
N ALA A 308 -7.95 -20.03 8.16
CA ALA A 308 -7.29 -19.21 9.17
C ALA A 308 -7.64 -17.72 9.04
N ARG A 309 -7.58 -17.17 7.83
CA ARG A 309 -7.92 -15.76 7.60
C ARG A 309 -9.41 -15.46 7.87
N PRO A 310 -10.40 -16.23 7.38
CA PRO A 310 -11.79 -16.01 7.77
C PRO A 310 -12.01 -16.13 9.28
N ILE A 311 -11.47 -17.12 9.97
CA ILE A 311 -11.59 -17.25 11.43
C ILE A 311 -10.98 -16.00 12.10
N GLY A 312 -9.76 -15.57 11.73
CA GLY A 312 -9.12 -14.37 12.25
C GLY A 312 -9.98 -13.12 12.06
N VAL A 313 -10.55 -12.90 10.86
CA VAL A 313 -11.41 -11.75 10.57
C VAL A 313 -12.73 -11.81 11.34
N PHE A 314 -13.42 -12.95 11.35
CA PHE A 314 -14.71 -13.04 12.02
C PHE A 314 -14.58 -12.87 13.53
N LEU A 315 -13.53 -13.42 14.14
CA LEU A 315 -13.28 -13.30 15.59
C LEU A 315 -12.83 -11.88 15.97
N SER A 316 -11.88 -11.29 15.24
CA SER A 316 -11.39 -9.94 15.52
C SER A 316 -12.43 -8.85 15.28
N MET A 317 -13.44 -9.11 14.44
CA MET A 317 -14.51 -8.16 14.16
C MET A 317 -15.81 -8.45 14.92
N ILE A 318 -15.78 -9.25 15.99
CA ILE A 318 -16.95 -9.44 16.87
C ILE A 318 -17.35 -8.08 17.48
N GLY A 319 -18.65 -7.80 17.53
CA GLY A 319 -19.18 -6.55 18.07
C GLY A 319 -19.04 -5.32 17.15
N THR A 320 -18.45 -5.46 15.97
CA THR A 320 -18.33 -4.36 14.99
C THR A 320 -19.57 -4.24 14.10
N LYS A 321 -19.79 -3.03 13.55
CA LYS A 321 -20.91 -2.75 12.63
C LYS A 321 -20.62 -3.21 11.18
N TYR A 322 -20.02 -4.40 10.99
CA TYR A 322 -19.78 -5.00 9.68
C TYR A 322 -20.71 -6.18 9.45
N THR A 323 -21.30 -6.21 8.27
CA THR A 323 -22.17 -7.33 7.86
C THR A 323 -21.34 -8.59 7.57
N GLY A 324 -21.98 -9.78 7.59
CA GLY A 324 -21.30 -11.03 7.24
C GLY A 324 -20.68 -11.01 5.83
N LYS A 325 -21.33 -10.33 4.87
CA LYS A 325 -20.81 -10.15 3.51
C LYS A 325 -19.56 -9.26 3.48
N GLU A 326 -19.55 -8.18 4.26
CA GLU A 326 -18.40 -7.30 4.40
C GLU A 326 -17.21 -8.02 5.06
N LYS A 327 -17.46 -8.81 6.12
CA LYS A 327 -16.43 -9.63 6.76
C LYS A 327 -15.86 -10.70 5.82
N LEU A 328 -16.72 -11.37 5.05
CA LEU A 328 -16.29 -12.34 4.05
C LEU A 328 -15.42 -11.70 2.96
N PHE A 329 -15.79 -10.50 2.50
CA PHE A 329 -15.00 -9.75 1.54
C PHE A 329 -13.62 -9.36 2.12
N ILE A 330 -13.57 -8.82 3.35
CA ILE A 330 -12.32 -8.49 4.05
C ILE A 330 -11.44 -9.74 4.24
N SER A 331 -12.06 -10.89 4.57
CA SER A 331 -11.33 -12.17 4.68
C SER A 331 -10.66 -12.54 3.37
N TRP A 332 -11.38 -12.44 2.25
CA TRP A 332 -10.85 -12.77 0.92
C TRP A 332 -9.89 -11.71 0.39
N ALA A 333 -10.10 -10.45 0.73
CA ALA A 333 -9.20 -9.33 0.39
C ALA A 333 -7.89 -9.32 1.20
N GLY A 334 -7.64 -10.31 2.05
CA GLY A 334 -6.37 -10.48 2.75
C GLY A 334 -5.27 -11.03 1.84
N LEU A 335 -5.07 -10.42 0.67
CA LEU A 335 -4.00 -10.75 -0.27
C LEU A 335 -2.63 -10.64 0.40
N LYS A 336 -1.76 -11.59 0.08
CA LYS A 336 -0.37 -11.57 0.52
C LYS A 336 0.48 -10.87 -0.54
N GLY A 337 1.22 -9.87 -0.12
CA GLY A 337 2.06 -9.06 -1.00
C GLY A 337 3.55 -9.28 -0.75
N ALA A 338 4.28 -8.18 -0.80
CA ALA A 338 5.73 -8.17 -0.66
C ALA A 338 6.21 -8.44 0.76
N VAL A 339 5.50 -7.92 1.76
CA VAL A 339 5.94 -7.96 3.17
C VAL A 339 6.26 -9.38 3.64
N PRO A 340 5.41 -10.40 3.44
CA PRO A 340 5.76 -11.77 3.83
C PRO A 340 7.05 -12.28 3.19
N ILE A 341 7.29 -11.99 1.91
CA ILE A 341 8.49 -12.50 1.24
C ILE A 341 9.74 -11.76 1.72
N VAL A 342 9.64 -10.44 1.96
CA VAL A 342 10.73 -9.67 2.58
C VAL A 342 11.01 -10.20 3.99
N LEU A 343 9.97 -10.46 4.78
CA LEU A 343 10.14 -11.03 6.13
C LEU A 343 10.73 -12.44 6.11
N ALA A 344 10.46 -13.25 5.09
CA ALA A 344 11.07 -14.57 4.92
C ALA A 344 12.57 -14.51 4.67
N THR A 345 13.15 -13.35 4.30
CA THR A 345 14.61 -13.17 4.22
C THR A 345 15.27 -13.00 5.60
N TYR A 346 14.50 -12.61 6.64
CA TYR A 346 15.03 -12.40 7.98
C TYR A 346 15.58 -13.70 8.63
N PRO A 347 14.82 -14.83 8.62
CA PRO A 347 15.37 -16.10 9.10
C PRO A 347 16.58 -16.58 8.31
N LEU A 348 16.63 -16.34 6.98
CA LEU A 348 17.77 -16.67 6.13
C LEU A 348 19.05 -15.96 6.59
N ILE A 349 18.94 -14.65 6.84
CA ILE A 349 20.08 -13.82 7.25
C ILE A 349 20.47 -14.10 8.72
N ALA A 350 19.48 -14.41 9.56
CA ALA A 350 19.72 -14.75 10.96
C ALA A 350 20.27 -16.17 11.17
N GLY A 351 20.43 -16.96 10.09
CA GLY A 351 20.97 -18.33 10.15
C GLY A 351 20.07 -19.33 10.86
N VAL A 352 18.74 -19.10 10.84
CA VAL A 352 17.78 -20.06 11.41
C VAL A 352 17.80 -21.35 10.60
N GLU A 353 17.87 -22.50 11.31
CA GLU A 353 17.86 -23.81 10.67
C GLU A 353 16.55 -24.00 9.88
N GLY A 354 16.62 -24.58 8.68
CA GLY A 354 15.42 -24.76 7.83
C GLY A 354 14.86 -23.48 7.19
N SER A 355 15.54 -22.33 7.31
CA SER A 355 15.09 -21.04 6.77
C SER A 355 14.84 -21.02 5.27
N GLU A 356 15.55 -21.84 4.47
CA GLU A 356 15.30 -22.01 3.05
C GLU A 356 13.92 -22.65 2.78
N LEU A 357 13.57 -23.68 3.56
CA LEU A 357 12.25 -24.31 3.48
C LEU A 357 11.15 -23.29 3.84
N LEU A 358 11.37 -22.52 4.93
CA LEU A 358 10.44 -21.45 5.32
C LEU A 358 10.27 -20.40 4.21
N PHE A 359 11.38 -19.94 3.64
CA PHE A 359 11.35 -18.97 2.54
C PHE A 359 10.56 -19.47 1.35
N ASN A 360 10.85 -20.68 0.88
CA ASN A 360 10.16 -21.29 -0.25
C ASN A 360 8.67 -21.52 0.03
N ALA A 361 8.32 -21.95 1.24
CA ALA A 361 6.92 -22.15 1.64
C ALA A 361 6.15 -20.82 1.72
N VAL A 362 6.75 -19.77 2.31
CA VAL A 362 6.16 -18.41 2.33
C VAL A 362 5.94 -17.90 0.91
N PHE A 363 6.96 -18.02 0.08
CA PHE A 363 6.87 -17.60 -1.32
C PHE A 363 5.74 -18.32 -2.05
N PHE A 364 5.63 -19.64 -1.90
CA PHE A 364 4.56 -20.43 -2.51
C PHE A 364 3.18 -19.97 -2.08
N VAL A 365 3.00 -19.71 -0.78
CA VAL A 365 1.75 -19.21 -0.22
C VAL A 365 1.41 -17.83 -0.77
N VAL A 366 2.38 -16.90 -0.84
CA VAL A 366 2.17 -15.55 -1.39
C VAL A 366 1.80 -15.62 -2.86
N PHE A 367 2.54 -16.40 -3.65
CA PHE A 367 2.28 -16.58 -5.08
C PHE A 367 0.87 -17.13 -5.33
N THR A 368 0.48 -18.18 -4.61
CA THR A 368 -0.84 -18.83 -4.73
C THR A 368 -1.96 -17.87 -4.29
N SER A 369 -1.77 -17.14 -3.18
CA SER A 369 -2.71 -16.14 -2.71
C SER A 369 -2.91 -15.03 -3.75
N ALA A 370 -1.82 -14.48 -4.27
CA ALA A 370 -1.88 -13.44 -5.29
C ALA A 370 -2.60 -13.90 -6.55
N LEU A 371 -2.33 -15.13 -7.00
CA LEU A 371 -2.94 -15.69 -8.20
C LEU A 371 -4.44 -15.97 -8.00
N ILE A 372 -4.80 -16.68 -6.94
CA ILE A 372 -6.20 -17.13 -6.72
C ILE A 372 -7.07 -15.98 -6.20
N GLN A 373 -6.68 -15.37 -5.08
CA GLN A 373 -7.48 -14.30 -4.50
C GLN A 373 -7.47 -13.05 -5.38
N GLY A 374 -6.31 -12.70 -5.98
CA GLY A 374 -6.21 -11.56 -6.87
C GLY A 374 -7.14 -11.66 -8.09
N ALA A 375 -7.18 -12.81 -8.77
CA ALA A 375 -8.05 -13.02 -9.92
C ALA A 375 -9.54 -13.09 -9.54
N THR A 376 -9.87 -13.55 -8.33
CA THR A 376 -11.27 -13.80 -7.91
C THR A 376 -11.86 -12.67 -7.06
N LEU A 377 -11.06 -11.68 -6.64
CA LEU A 377 -11.50 -10.61 -5.74
C LEU A 377 -12.58 -9.72 -6.37
N SER A 378 -12.39 -9.29 -7.62
CA SER A 378 -13.35 -8.44 -8.34
C SER A 378 -14.68 -9.18 -8.63
N PRO A 379 -14.70 -10.44 -9.10
CA PRO A 379 -15.90 -11.27 -9.17
C PRO A 379 -16.62 -11.42 -7.83
N LEU A 380 -15.88 -11.64 -6.74
CA LEU A 380 -16.47 -11.78 -5.41
C LEU A 380 -17.13 -10.49 -4.93
N ALA A 381 -16.50 -9.32 -5.15
CA ALA A 381 -17.07 -8.03 -4.81
C ALA A 381 -18.44 -7.82 -5.49
N ASN A 382 -18.53 -8.16 -6.77
CA ASN A 382 -19.78 -8.10 -7.53
C ASN A 382 -20.84 -9.08 -6.98
N LYS A 383 -20.47 -10.34 -6.71
CA LYS A 383 -21.38 -11.37 -6.17
C LYS A 383 -21.94 -11.00 -4.79
N LEU A 384 -21.17 -10.31 -3.97
CA LEU A 384 -21.58 -9.86 -2.65
C LEU A 384 -22.38 -8.54 -2.69
N ASN A 385 -22.54 -7.90 -3.84
CA ASN A 385 -23.14 -6.57 -4.04
C ASN A 385 -22.41 -5.47 -3.21
N LEU A 386 -21.09 -5.52 -3.18
CA LEU A 386 -20.23 -4.55 -2.49
C LEU A 386 -19.54 -3.58 -3.47
N ALA A 387 -19.55 -3.89 -4.77
CA ALA A 387 -19.10 -3.01 -5.84
C ALA A 387 -20.24 -2.08 -6.25
N GLY A 388 -19.92 -0.78 -6.34
CA GLY A 388 -20.77 0.22 -7.01
C GLY A 388 -20.50 0.26 -8.52
N PRO A 389 -21.15 1.16 -9.26
CA PRO A 389 -20.81 1.41 -10.67
C PRO A 389 -19.33 1.78 -10.78
N ASP A 390 -18.70 1.32 -11.86
CA ASP A 390 -17.28 1.62 -12.11
C ASP A 390 -17.07 3.14 -12.04
N GLN A 391 -16.00 3.58 -11.39
CA GLN A 391 -15.65 4.99 -11.42
C GLN A 391 -15.24 5.30 -12.87
N GLU A 392 -16.04 6.13 -13.53
CA GLU A 392 -15.54 6.83 -14.70
C GLU A 392 -14.29 7.59 -14.28
N GLN A 393 -13.14 7.18 -14.79
CA GLN A 393 -11.92 7.96 -14.62
C GLN A 393 -12.23 9.32 -15.24
N SER A 394 -12.21 10.37 -14.43
CA SER A 394 -12.20 11.71 -14.96
C SER A 394 -10.97 11.84 -15.86
N PRO A 395 -11.12 11.87 -17.19
CA PRO A 395 -10.00 11.64 -18.10
C PRO A 395 -8.97 12.76 -18.09
N HIS A 396 -9.22 13.85 -17.42
CA HIS A 396 -8.39 15.05 -17.49
C HIS A 396 -8.25 15.72 -16.14
N ILE A 397 -7.18 15.39 -15.42
CA ILE A 397 -6.67 16.26 -14.37
C ILE A 397 -5.93 17.39 -15.09
N LEU A 398 -6.56 18.54 -15.28
CA LEU A 398 -5.86 19.75 -15.71
C LEU A 398 -4.90 20.17 -14.59
N GLU A 399 -3.62 19.92 -14.85
CA GLU A 399 -2.56 20.26 -13.92
C GLU A 399 -2.12 21.71 -14.18
N LEU A 400 -2.48 22.62 -13.28
CA LEU A 400 -1.73 23.84 -13.14
C LEU A 400 -0.58 23.57 -12.19
N VAL A 401 0.63 23.55 -12.74
CA VAL A 401 1.85 23.64 -11.95
C VAL A 401 1.80 24.96 -11.20
N SER A 402 1.52 24.90 -9.90
CA SER A 402 1.58 26.07 -9.02
C SER A 402 3.02 26.57 -9.03
N MET A 403 3.32 27.60 -9.82
CA MET A 403 4.58 28.29 -9.77
C MET A 403 4.61 29.17 -8.51
N GLY A 404 5.29 28.69 -7.49
CA GLY A 404 5.63 29.50 -6.31
C GLY A 404 4.48 29.75 -5.32
N LYS A 405 4.72 30.61 -4.36
CA LYS A 405 3.84 31.05 -3.27
C LYS A 405 2.61 31.85 -3.75
N THR A 406 1.82 31.32 -4.65
CA THR A 406 0.57 31.96 -5.01
C THR A 406 -0.49 31.62 -3.96
N SER A 407 -1.19 32.63 -3.50
CA SER A 407 -2.36 32.53 -2.62
C SER A 407 -3.56 31.91 -3.33
N SER A 408 -3.43 31.49 -4.60
CA SER A 408 -4.48 30.94 -5.46
C SER A 408 -4.28 29.44 -5.69
N GLU A 409 -5.38 28.72 -5.81
CA GLU A 409 -5.43 27.29 -6.13
C GLU A 409 -6.48 27.03 -7.23
N ILE A 410 -6.34 25.91 -7.97
CA ILE A 410 -7.44 25.43 -8.81
C ILE A 410 -8.19 24.35 -8.05
N ILE A 411 -9.50 24.53 -8.01
CA ILE A 411 -10.41 23.51 -7.49
C ILE A 411 -11.20 22.87 -8.61
N GLU A 412 -11.49 21.60 -8.43
CA GLU A 412 -12.42 20.86 -9.26
C GLU A 412 -13.81 20.91 -8.63
N VAL A 413 -14.81 21.28 -9.43
CA VAL A 413 -16.22 21.33 -9.02
C VAL A 413 -17.07 20.61 -10.05
N VAL A 414 -17.67 19.49 -9.65
CA VAL A 414 -18.62 18.74 -10.49
C VAL A 414 -20.03 19.28 -10.25
N LEU A 415 -20.69 19.70 -11.33
CA LEU A 415 -22.07 20.15 -11.28
C LEU A 415 -23.02 18.95 -11.09
N LYS A 416 -23.82 18.99 -10.02
CA LYS A 416 -24.81 17.96 -9.70
C LYS A 416 -26.19 18.41 -10.14
N GLU A 417 -27.07 17.46 -10.39
CA GLU A 417 -28.48 17.71 -10.61
C GLU A 417 -29.06 18.63 -9.52
N GLY A 418 -29.68 19.75 -9.93
CA GLY A 418 -30.21 20.75 -9.01
C GLY A 418 -29.29 21.95 -8.76
N SER A 419 -28.09 22.01 -9.31
CA SER A 419 -27.25 23.22 -9.23
C SER A 419 -27.90 24.39 -9.98
N LYS A 420 -27.93 25.55 -9.32
CA LYS A 420 -28.57 26.79 -9.85
C LYS A 420 -27.89 27.39 -11.07
N VAL A 421 -26.72 26.92 -11.43
CA VAL A 421 -25.93 27.41 -12.57
C VAL A 421 -26.10 26.58 -13.84
N ILE A 422 -26.74 25.42 -13.77
CA ILE A 422 -27.02 24.58 -14.93
C ILE A 422 -28.00 25.30 -15.86
N GLY A 423 -27.70 25.26 -17.17
CA GLY A 423 -28.49 25.90 -18.21
C GLY A 423 -28.25 27.41 -18.38
N LYS A 424 -27.33 28.01 -17.54
CA LYS A 424 -26.95 29.42 -17.68
C LYS A 424 -25.69 29.57 -18.52
N GLU A 425 -25.57 30.68 -19.22
CA GLU A 425 -24.33 31.08 -19.85
C GLU A 425 -23.32 31.58 -18.78
N LEU A 426 -22.04 31.37 -19.01
CA LEU A 426 -21.00 31.80 -18.06
C LEU A 426 -21.01 33.28 -17.74
N LYS A 427 -21.35 34.13 -18.73
CA LYS A 427 -21.48 35.59 -18.56
C LYS A 427 -22.59 36.01 -17.60
N ASP A 428 -23.61 35.14 -17.41
CA ASP A 428 -24.76 35.40 -16.53
C ASP A 428 -24.53 34.92 -15.10
N ILE A 429 -23.38 34.24 -14.85
CA ILE A 429 -23.00 33.75 -13.54
C ILE A 429 -22.10 34.78 -12.88
N TYR A 430 -22.59 35.36 -11.78
CA TYR A 430 -21.76 36.30 -11.01
C TYR A 430 -20.62 35.54 -10.32
N LEU A 431 -19.39 35.76 -10.81
CA LEU A 431 -18.16 35.26 -10.20
C LEU A 431 -17.38 36.45 -9.57
N PRO A 432 -16.83 36.29 -8.36
CA PRO A 432 -15.92 37.29 -7.81
C PRO A 432 -14.75 37.53 -8.77
N SER A 433 -14.23 38.76 -8.82
CA SER A 433 -13.16 39.17 -9.77
C SER A 433 -11.88 38.33 -9.72
N GLU A 434 -11.65 37.65 -8.59
CA GLU A 434 -10.48 36.79 -8.37
C GLU A 434 -10.73 35.32 -8.70
N VAL A 435 -11.95 34.98 -9.17
CA VAL A 435 -12.39 33.60 -9.50
C VAL A 435 -12.51 33.47 -11.01
N LEU A 436 -11.82 32.50 -11.58
CA LEU A 436 -11.84 32.26 -13.02
C LEU A 436 -12.07 30.75 -13.31
N ILE A 437 -13.07 30.45 -14.13
CA ILE A 437 -13.23 29.09 -14.69
C ILE A 437 -12.19 28.96 -15.81
N THR A 438 -11.22 28.08 -15.60
CA THR A 438 -10.07 27.89 -16.51
C THR A 438 -10.33 26.83 -17.57
N ALA A 439 -11.15 25.82 -17.25
CA ALA A 439 -11.57 24.80 -18.18
C ALA A 439 -12.87 24.15 -17.72
N ILE A 440 -13.61 23.57 -18.67
CA ILE A 440 -14.79 22.76 -18.43
C ILE A 440 -14.56 21.41 -19.09
N VAL A 441 -14.78 20.32 -18.36
CA VAL A 441 -14.76 18.99 -18.92
C VAL A 441 -16.19 18.46 -18.96
N ARG A 442 -16.63 18.10 -20.17
CA ARG A 442 -17.96 17.58 -20.48
C ARG A 442 -17.79 16.19 -21.08
N GLY A 443 -18.10 15.16 -20.32
CA GLY A 443 -17.78 13.78 -20.72
C GLY A 443 -16.27 13.62 -20.95
N GLU A 444 -15.89 13.25 -22.17
CA GLU A 444 -14.47 13.09 -22.57
C GLU A 444 -13.86 14.32 -23.25
N GLN A 445 -14.61 15.42 -23.39
CA GLN A 445 -14.17 16.60 -24.13
C GLN A 445 -13.85 17.77 -23.20
N VAL A 446 -12.78 18.50 -23.52
CA VAL A 446 -12.44 19.76 -22.85
C VAL A 446 -13.09 20.90 -23.63
N VAL A 447 -14.00 21.60 -22.97
CA VAL A 447 -14.67 22.80 -23.50
C VAL A 447 -13.92 24.04 -23.00
N THR A 448 -13.47 24.88 -23.92
CA THR A 448 -12.85 26.15 -23.55
C THR A 448 -13.95 27.11 -23.05
N PRO A 449 -13.86 27.60 -21.80
CA PRO A 449 -14.91 28.48 -21.27
C PRO A 449 -14.90 29.84 -21.98
N ARG A 450 -16.08 30.23 -22.49
CA ARG A 450 -16.34 31.53 -23.05
C ARG A 450 -17.62 32.09 -22.43
N GLY A 451 -17.83 33.39 -22.49
CA GLY A 451 -19.02 34.01 -21.91
C GLY A 451 -20.33 33.35 -22.31
N GLU A 452 -20.43 32.87 -23.55
CA GLU A 452 -21.61 32.21 -24.16
C GLU A 452 -21.66 30.70 -23.87
N THR A 453 -20.67 30.13 -23.15
CA THR A 453 -20.69 28.71 -22.84
C THR A 453 -21.76 28.40 -21.80
N ILE A 454 -22.72 27.55 -22.17
CA ILE A 454 -23.79 27.08 -21.28
C ILE A 454 -23.24 25.92 -20.42
N LEU A 455 -23.47 25.98 -19.12
CA LEU A 455 -23.13 24.91 -18.20
C LEU A 455 -24.17 23.78 -18.23
N GLU A 456 -23.71 22.54 -18.34
CA GLU A 456 -24.56 21.36 -18.41
C GLU A 456 -24.43 20.51 -17.16
N ASN A 457 -25.37 19.59 -16.98
CA ASN A 457 -25.32 18.63 -15.88
C ASN A 457 -24.12 17.71 -16.03
N HIS A 458 -23.44 17.40 -14.92
CA HIS A 458 -22.20 16.62 -14.86
C HIS A 458 -20.95 17.29 -15.47
N ASP A 459 -21.02 18.58 -15.86
CA ASP A 459 -19.83 19.33 -16.21
C ASP A 459 -18.87 19.38 -15.01
N THR A 460 -17.60 19.11 -15.27
CA THR A 460 -16.54 19.29 -14.29
C THR A 460 -15.83 20.61 -14.56
N LEU A 461 -15.98 21.57 -13.65
CA LEU A 461 -15.39 22.90 -13.75
C LEU A 461 -14.03 22.93 -13.06
N TYR A 462 -13.02 23.44 -13.73
CA TYR A 462 -11.72 23.78 -13.13
C TYR A 462 -11.69 25.28 -12.85
N VAL A 463 -11.70 25.64 -11.56
CA VAL A 463 -11.89 27.01 -11.13
C VAL A 463 -10.66 27.49 -10.36
N LEU A 464 -9.98 28.51 -10.88
CA LEU A 464 -8.89 29.22 -10.20
C LEU A 464 -9.49 30.16 -9.14
N ILE A 465 -9.06 30.00 -7.90
CA ILE A 465 -9.59 30.75 -6.75
C ILE A 465 -8.49 31.08 -5.75
N PRO A 466 -8.62 32.18 -4.98
CA PRO A 466 -7.86 32.36 -3.75
C PRO A 466 -8.21 31.30 -2.72
N LYS A 467 -7.22 30.73 -2.02
CA LYS A 467 -7.42 29.69 -0.99
C LYS A 467 -8.48 30.07 0.05
N ALA A 468 -8.55 31.34 0.42
CA ALA A 468 -9.50 31.86 1.40
C ALA A 468 -10.97 31.75 0.93
N LYS A 469 -11.24 31.73 -0.39
CA LYS A 469 -12.59 31.71 -0.96
C LYS A 469 -13.09 30.30 -1.33
N ARG A 470 -12.34 29.26 -1.03
CA ARG A 470 -12.62 27.87 -1.40
C ARG A 470 -14.04 27.38 -1.03
N GLN A 471 -14.47 27.66 0.19
CA GLN A 471 -15.78 27.21 0.65
C GLN A 471 -16.95 28.02 0.05
N GLU A 472 -16.73 29.30 -0.16
CA GLU A 472 -17.70 30.20 -0.78
C GLU A 472 -17.98 29.79 -2.23
N VAL A 473 -16.91 29.59 -3.01
CA VAL A 473 -17.01 29.21 -4.42
C VAL A 473 -17.62 27.80 -4.59
N LYS A 474 -17.27 26.84 -3.74
CA LYS A 474 -17.92 25.53 -3.78
C LYS A 474 -19.43 25.59 -3.56
N LYS A 475 -19.91 26.45 -2.66
CA LYS A 475 -21.35 26.66 -2.41
C LYS A 475 -22.07 27.35 -3.57
N MET A 476 -21.37 28.14 -4.38
CA MET A 476 -21.97 28.82 -5.53
C MET A 476 -22.35 27.84 -6.66
N PHE A 477 -21.63 26.74 -6.77
CA PHE A 477 -21.82 25.73 -7.82
C PHE A 477 -22.62 24.50 -7.33
N GLN A 478 -22.88 24.40 -6.06
CA GLN A 478 -23.77 23.39 -5.46
C GLN A 478 -25.20 23.89 -5.40
#